data_caa6ceabe9d22b80bdae7421cb6718e8
#
_entry.id   caa6ceabe9d22b80bdae7421cb6718e8
#
_cell.length_a   1.000
_cell.length_b   1.000
_cell.length_c   1.000
_cell.angle_alpha   90.00
_cell.angle_beta   90.00
_cell.angle_gamma   90.00
#
_symmetry.space_group_name_H-M   'P 1'
#
loop_
_entity.id
_entity.type
_entity.pdbx_description
1 polymer ?
#
loop_
_entity_poly.entity_id
_entity_poly.type
_entity_poly.pdbx_seq_one_letter_code
_entity_poly.pdbx_strand_id
1 'polypeptide(L)'
;MKKRQVDHVLRAAGRITGEKQFIIIGSQSLHGKHPDVADDILRSFEVDLISKGDPSRSEWLNVIGQDSHFHEQFGYYADPVDESTAVLPKGWRARLVDLPEGETDGVRGLCLDPHDLAIAKYVTSRDKDLVFTRELATRGLVAQDRLKVLLDETWVSEEVRDRIRTQMGRDFGAKHALDSTPHASSANLEQIRAQARQDWLKLRQITTKESSASEIGRSAKRLDQDSARDDGLEFDDE
;
A
#
# COMPACT_ATOMS: atom_id res chain seq x y z
N MET A 1 7.43 3.51 3.71
CA MET A 1 7.66 4.35 4.93
C MET A 1 8.66 3.66 5.85
N LYS A 2 9.37 4.43 6.69
CA LYS A 2 10.23 3.88 7.75
C LYS A 2 9.38 3.52 8.98
N LYS A 3 9.80 2.51 9.76
CA LYS A 3 9.09 2.09 10.97
C LYS A 3 8.74 3.27 11.92
N ARG A 4 9.67 4.19 12.16
CA ARG A 4 9.42 5.39 12.99
C ARG A 4 8.26 6.28 12.51
N GLN A 5 7.97 6.26 11.21
CA GLN A 5 6.82 7.00 10.65
C GLN A 5 5.51 6.26 10.93
N VAL A 6 5.54 4.91 10.90
CA VAL A 6 4.42 4.08 11.34
C VAL A 6 4.15 4.29 12.84
N ASP A 7 5.19 4.32 13.68
CA ASP A 7 5.07 4.62 15.11
C ASP A 7 4.42 5.99 15.34
N HIS A 8 4.80 7.00 14.56
CA HIS A 8 4.20 8.34 14.65
C HIS A 8 2.72 8.34 14.29
N VAL A 9 2.33 7.64 13.22
CA VAL A 9 0.91 7.48 12.83
C VAL A 9 0.12 6.78 13.93
N LEU A 10 0.64 5.68 14.50
CA LEU A 10 -0.01 4.95 15.59
C LEU A 10 -0.20 5.82 16.84
N ARG A 11 0.83 6.59 17.22
CA ARG A 11 0.75 7.52 18.34
C ARG A 11 -0.33 8.58 18.13
N ALA A 12 -0.39 9.16 16.93
CA ALA A 12 -1.40 10.14 16.57
C ALA A 12 -2.80 9.51 16.56
N ALA A 13 -2.96 8.32 15.97
CA ALA A 13 -4.21 7.58 15.95
C ALA A 13 -4.74 7.28 17.35
N GLY A 14 -3.87 6.80 18.24
CA GLY A 14 -4.23 6.53 19.64
C GLY A 14 -4.66 7.79 20.42
N ARG A 15 -4.03 8.95 20.16
CA ARG A 15 -4.41 10.22 20.78
C ARG A 15 -5.77 10.73 20.30
N ILE A 16 -6.07 10.55 19.02
CA ILE A 16 -7.32 10.99 18.39
C ILE A 16 -8.49 10.12 18.84
N THR A 17 -8.33 8.80 18.79
CA THR A 17 -9.41 7.85 19.04
C THR A 17 -9.53 7.42 20.50
N GLY A 18 -8.47 7.58 21.29
CA GLY A 18 -8.34 7.03 22.64
C GLY A 18 -8.05 5.51 22.65
N GLU A 19 -7.91 4.88 21.50
CA GLU A 19 -7.65 3.45 21.40
C GLU A 19 -6.18 3.09 21.65
N LYS A 20 -5.97 1.88 22.17
CA LYS A 20 -4.65 1.35 22.52
C LYS A 20 -4.16 0.25 21.60
N GLN A 21 -4.99 -0.17 20.62
CA GLN A 21 -4.63 -1.22 19.68
C GLN A 21 -5.21 -0.93 18.30
N PHE A 22 -4.36 -1.07 17.28
CA PHE A 22 -4.76 -1.02 15.87
C PHE A 22 -4.20 -2.24 15.15
N ILE A 23 -4.94 -2.75 14.16
CA ILE A 23 -4.41 -3.74 13.22
C ILE A 23 -3.88 -2.96 12.02
N ILE A 24 -2.64 -3.26 11.63
CA ILE A 24 -1.98 -2.71 10.44
C ILE A 24 -2.10 -3.76 9.35
N ILE A 25 -2.81 -3.43 8.28
CA ILE A 25 -2.85 -4.23 7.05
C ILE A 25 -2.03 -3.51 5.96
N GLY A 26 -2.04 -4.01 4.74
CA GLY A 26 -1.27 -3.37 3.67
C GLY A 26 0.25 -3.48 3.83
N SER A 27 1.00 -2.74 3.01
CA SER A 27 2.45 -2.91 2.88
C SER A 27 3.24 -2.61 4.17
N GLN A 28 2.76 -1.68 4.99
CA GLN A 28 3.44 -1.28 6.22
C GLN A 28 3.39 -2.36 7.31
N SER A 29 2.50 -3.36 7.19
CA SER A 29 2.46 -4.51 8.10
C SER A 29 3.74 -5.38 8.05
N LEU A 30 4.55 -5.27 6.98
CA LEU A 30 5.84 -5.94 6.90
C LEU A 30 6.77 -5.59 8.07
N HIS A 31 6.66 -4.40 8.64
CA HIS A 31 7.48 -4.00 9.79
C HIS A 31 7.29 -4.90 11.02
N GLY A 32 6.20 -5.66 11.12
CA GLY A 32 5.99 -6.61 12.21
C GLY A 32 7.04 -7.72 12.24
N LYS A 33 7.33 -8.34 11.10
CA LYS A 33 8.33 -9.41 10.98
C LYS A 33 9.67 -8.95 10.42
N HIS A 34 9.67 -7.86 9.66
CA HIS A 34 10.83 -7.35 8.95
C HIS A 34 11.01 -5.85 9.22
N PRO A 35 11.37 -5.45 10.45
CA PRO A 35 11.48 -4.04 10.83
C PRO A 35 12.52 -3.27 10.00
N ASP A 36 13.55 -3.99 9.53
CA ASP A 36 14.65 -3.45 8.71
C ASP A 36 14.45 -3.70 7.22
N VAL A 37 13.21 -4.01 6.79
CA VAL A 37 12.92 -4.20 5.37
C VAL A 37 13.28 -2.95 4.57
N ALA A 38 13.91 -3.14 3.43
CA ALA A 38 14.40 -2.04 2.61
C ALA A 38 13.26 -1.10 2.15
N ASP A 39 13.52 0.20 2.23
CA ASP A 39 12.54 1.26 1.90
C ASP A 39 11.97 1.15 0.47
N ASP A 40 12.70 0.48 -0.44
CA ASP A 40 12.30 0.32 -1.84
C ASP A 40 11.12 -0.65 -2.05
N ILE A 41 10.82 -1.53 -1.07
CA ILE A 41 9.61 -2.35 -1.08
C ILE A 41 8.42 -1.63 -0.43
N LEU A 42 8.66 -0.72 0.52
CA LEU A 42 7.65 0.04 1.25
C LEU A 42 7.39 1.41 0.62
N ARG A 43 6.90 1.41 -0.63
CA ARG A 43 6.70 2.64 -1.42
C ARG A 43 5.47 3.45 -1.02
N SER A 44 4.55 2.87 -0.28
CA SER A 44 3.33 3.53 0.18
C SER A 44 3.64 4.58 1.26
N PHE A 45 2.90 5.68 1.22
CA PHE A 45 2.91 6.75 2.22
C PHE A 45 1.72 6.66 3.18
N GLU A 46 0.86 5.67 3.01
CA GLU A 46 -0.28 5.35 3.84
C GLU A 46 0.02 4.22 4.82
N VAL A 47 -0.61 4.27 5.98
CA VAL A 47 -0.72 3.16 6.93
C VAL A 47 -2.19 2.76 7.01
N ASP A 48 -2.52 1.60 6.45
CA ASP A 48 -3.87 1.02 6.50
C ASP A 48 -4.15 0.55 7.93
N LEU A 49 -5.04 1.23 8.63
CA LEU A 49 -5.36 0.97 10.04
C LEU A 49 -6.80 0.49 10.21
N ILE A 50 -6.95 -0.65 10.88
CA ILE A 50 -8.24 -1.11 11.40
C ILE A 50 -8.30 -0.80 12.89
N SER A 51 -9.31 -0.04 13.29
CA SER A 51 -9.67 0.20 14.69
C SER A 51 -10.16 -1.10 15.31
N LYS A 52 -9.57 -1.51 16.43
CA LYS A 52 -9.92 -2.77 17.08
C LYS A 52 -10.99 -2.60 18.17
N GLY A 53 -11.16 -1.38 18.67
CA GLY A 53 -12.11 -1.07 19.72
C GLY A 53 -13.49 -0.72 19.16
N ASP A 54 -13.65 0.54 18.80
CA ASP A 54 -14.92 1.08 18.32
C ASP A 54 -14.81 1.46 16.82
N PRO A 55 -15.42 0.67 15.91
CA PRO A 55 -15.37 0.97 14.48
C PRO A 55 -15.87 2.37 14.11
N SER A 56 -16.79 2.95 14.89
CA SER A 56 -17.30 4.30 14.63
C SER A 56 -16.23 5.38 14.77
N ARG A 57 -15.17 5.11 15.52
CA ARG A 57 -14.03 6.03 15.69
C ARG A 57 -13.03 6.00 14.54
N SER A 58 -13.15 5.03 13.64
CA SER A 58 -12.27 4.97 12.45
C SER A 58 -12.38 6.25 11.63
N GLU A 59 -13.56 6.87 11.52
CA GLU A 59 -13.75 8.13 10.80
C GLU A 59 -12.95 9.30 11.41
N TRP A 60 -12.64 9.26 12.71
CA TRP A 60 -11.84 10.30 13.37
C TRP A 60 -10.39 10.31 12.86
N LEU A 61 -9.91 9.18 12.33
CA LEU A 61 -8.58 9.09 11.74
C LEU A 61 -8.42 9.92 10.46
N ASN A 62 -9.51 10.37 9.85
CA ASN A 62 -9.46 11.25 8.69
C ASN A 62 -8.73 12.58 8.97
N VAL A 63 -8.66 13.02 10.24
CA VAL A 63 -7.89 14.24 10.60
C VAL A 63 -6.37 14.05 10.44
N ILE A 64 -5.90 12.81 10.36
CA ILE A 64 -4.52 12.43 9.98
C ILE A 64 -4.49 11.59 8.70
N GLY A 65 -5.57 11.61 7.92
CA GLY A 65 -5.75 10.91 6.67
C GLY A 65 -5.13 11.62 5.48
N GLN A 66 -5.44 11.12 4.29
CA GLN A 66 -5.01 11.73 3.03
C GLN A 66 -5.50 13.18 2.94
N ASP A 67 -4.64 14.07 2.40
CA ASP A 67 -4.92 15.50 2.18
C ASP A 67 -5.23 16.30 3.46
N SER A 68 -4.95 15.74 4.64
CA SER A 68 -5.00 16.44 5.93
C SER A 68 -3.75 17.30 6.16
N HIS A 69 -3.81 18.24 7.11
CA HIS A 69 -2.62 18.98 7.56
C HIS A 69 -1.50 18.06 8.06
N PHE A 70 -1.85 16.92 8.65
CA PHE A 70 -0.86 15.91 9.04
C PHE A 70 -0.12 15.37 7.81
N HIS A 71 -0.86 15.00 6.75
CA HIS A 71 -0.27 14.53 5.51
C HIS A 71 0.60 15.62 4.84
N GLU A 72 0.11 16.86 4.76
CA GLU A 72 0.87 17.98 4.20
C GLU A 72 2.19 18.23 4.95
N GLN A 73 2.15 18.13 6.28
CA GLN A 73 3.31 18.40 7.14
C GLN A 73 4.35 17.28 7.11
N PHE A 74 3.91 16.00 7.13
CA PHE A 74 4.79 14.86 7.34
C PHE A 74 5.04 14.02 6.08
N GLY A 75 4.21 14.16 5.03
CA GLY A 75 4.31 13.41 3.78
C GLY A 75 3.86 11.96 3.87
N TYR A 76 3.17 11.57 4.95
CA TYR A 76 2.55 10.26 5.16
C TYR A 76 1.29 10.42 6.02
N TYR A 77 0.41 9.40 6.02
CA TYR A 77 -0.90 9.50 6.65
C TYR A 77 -1.46 8.16 7.10
N ALA A 78 -2.53 8.19 7.90
CA ALA A 78 -3.34 7.02 8.22
C ALA A 78 -4.43 6.83 7.16
N ASP A 79 -4.64 5.60 6.72
CA ASP A 79 -5.80 5.21 5.91
C ASP A 79 -6.72 4.33 6.78
N PRO A 80 -7.83 4.88 7.30
CA PRO A 80 -8.77 4.08 8.07
C PRO A 80 -9.51 3.12 7.14
N VAL A 81 -9.36 1.84 7.41
CA VAL A 81 -9.98 0.77 6.64
C VAL A 81 -10.72 -0.20 7.56
N ASP A 82 -11.59 -0.99 6.99
CA ASP A 82 -12.25 -2.10 7.68
C ASP A 82 -11.74 -3.47 7.20
N GLU A 83 -12.18 -4.52 7.87
CA GLU A 83 -11.72 -5.87 7.56
C GLU A 83 -12.17 -6.38 6.17
N SER A 84 -13.21 -5.77 5.57
CA SER A 84 -13.70 -6.13 4.25
C SER A 84 -12.81 -5.61 3.12
N THR A 85 -11.90 -4.68 3.45
CA THR A 85 -10.96 -4.07 2.50
C THR A 85 -10.02 -5.11 1.87
N ALA A 86 -9.77 -6.23 2.56
CA ALA A 86 -8.88 -7.28 2.07
C ALA A 86 -9.52 -8.68 2.23
N VAL A 87 -9.38 -9.52 1.21
CA VAL A 87 -9.71 -10.95 1.31
C VAL A 87 -8.52 -11.66 1.95
N LEU A 88 -8.73 -12.17 3.16
CA LEU A 88 -7.69 -12.76 3.99
C LEU A 88 -7.94 -14.26 4.23
N PRO A 89 -6.89 -15.10 4.38
CA PRO A 89 -7.01 -16.50 4.71
C PRO A 89 -7.69 -16.71 6.07
N LYS A 90 -8.41 -17.80 6.23
CA LYS A 90 -9.02 -18.18 7.50
C LYS A 90 -7.99 -18.16 8.63
N GLY A 91 -8.38 -17.64 9.78
CA GLY A 91 -7.51 -17.59 10.98
C GLY A 91 -6.40 -16.53 10.96
N TRP A 92 -6.40 -15.60 10.03
CA TRP A 92 -5.39 -14.54 9.92
C TRP A 92 -5.20 -13.73 11.23
N ARG A 93 -6.27 -13.53 12.03
CA ARG A 93 -6.17 -12.79 13.30
C ARG A 93 -5.29 -13.49 14.33
N ALA A 94 -5.21 -14.83 14.30
CA ALA A 94 -4.33 -15.60 15.17
C ALA A 94 -2.86 -15.55 14.73
N ARG A 95 -2.59 -15.05 13.52
CA ARG A 95 -1.25 -14.90 12.96
C ARG A 95 -0.74 -13.45 12.97
N LEU A 96 -1.52 -12.53 13.55
CA LEU A 96 -1.05 -11.15 13.72
C LEU A 96 0.24 -11.11 14.52
N VAL A 97 1.13 -10.22 14.13
CA VAL A 97 2.46 -10.04 14.72
C VAL A 97 2.54 -8.65 15.35
N ASP A 98 3.03 -8.57 16.57
CA ASP A 98 3.26 -7.27 17.20
C ASP A 98 4.27 -6.45 16.38
N LEU A 99 3.95 -5.18 16.15
CA LEU A 99 4.94 -4.22 15.67
C LEU A 99 6.02 -4.09 16.74
N PRO A 100 7.32 -4.20 16.41
CA PRO A 100 8.39 -4.03 17.38
C PRO A 100 8.27 -2.71 18.15
N GLU A 101 8.71 -2.70 19.40
CA GLU A 101 8.66 -1.52 20.29
C GLU A 101 9.20 -0.26 19.61
N GLY A 102 8.52 0.87 19.89
CA GLY A 102 8.83 2.17 19.32
C GLY A 102 8.12 3.31 20.07
N GLU A 103 8.21 4.51 19.53
CA GLU A 103 7.66 5.72 20.14
C GLU A 103 6.15 5.86 19.85
N THR A 104 5.32 4.95 20.38
CA THR A 104 3.87 4.89 20.15
C THR A 104 3.01 5.38 21.30
N ASP A 105 3.61 5.86 22.42
CA ASP A 105 2.91 6.23 23.66
C ASP A 105 2.05 5.07 24.20
N GLY A 106 2.54 3.83 24.08
CA GLY A 106 1.89 2.61 24.55
C GLY A 106 0.73 2.12 23.65
N VAL A 107 0.59 2.66 22.45
CA VAL A 107 -0.32 2.13 21.44
C VAL A 107 0.33 0.93 20.75
N ARG A 108 -0.37 -0.20 20.70
CA ARG A 108 0.10 -1.44 20.05
C ARG A 108 -0.35 -1.47 18.58
N GLY A 109 0.58 -1.71 17.68
CA GLY A 109 0.30 -2.10 16.30
C GLY A 109 0.33 -3.62 16.18
N LEU A 110 -0.71 -4.22 15.62
CA LEU A 110 -0.79 -5.64 15.28
C LEU A 110 -0.69 -5.76 13.77
N CYS A 111 0.44 -6.21 13.27
CA CYS A 111 0.74 -6.30 11.85
C CYS A 111 0.20 -7.59 11.25
N LEU A 112 -0.33 -7.51 10.04
CA LEU A 112 -0.68 -8.69 9.26
C LEU A 112 0.58 -9.51 8.96
N ASP A 113 0.49 -10.85 9.07
CA ASP A 113 1.59 -11.73 8.68
C ASP A 113 1.95 -11.52 7.20
N PRO A 114 3.24 -11.51 6.81
CA PRO A 114 3.65 -11.30 5.42
C PRO A 114 3.02 -12.27 4.41
N HIS A 115 2.72 -13.52 4.82
CA HIS A 115 2.06 -14.48 3.92
C HIS A 115 0.58 -14.16 3.76
N ASP A 116 -0.12 -13.74 4.82
CA ASP A 116 -1.52 -13.30 4.74
C ASP A 116 -1.61 -12.04 3.85
N LEU A 117 -0.69 -11.11 4.02
CA LEU A 117 -0.55 -9.92 3.16
C LEU A 117 -0.34 -10.31 1.69
N ALA A 118 0.56 -11.25 1.41
CA ALA A 118 0.84 -11.70 0.06
C ALA A 118 -0.41 -12.33 -0.60
N ILE A 119 -1.19 -13.14 0.13
CA ILE A 119 -2.45 -13.70 -0.37
C ILE A 119 -3.43 -12.58 -0.71
N ALA A 120 -3.63 -11.60 0.17
CA ALA A 120 -4.52 -10.46 -0.10
C ALA A 120 -4.10 -9.70 -1.39
N LYS A 121 -2.79 -9.49 -1.58
CA LYS A 121 -2.23 -8.85 -2.78
C LYS A 121 -2.41 -9.69 -4.05
N TYR A 122 -2.24 -11.01 -3.97
CA TYR A 122 -2.54 -11.91 -5.09
C TYR A 122 -4.02 -11.91 -5.47
N VAL A 123 -4.93 -11.79 -4.49
CA VAL A 123 -6.38 -11.72 -4.76
C VAL A 123 -6.72 -10.43 -5.49
N THR A 124 -6.21 -9.27 -5.03
CA THR A 124 -6.44 -7.95 -5.65
C THR A 124 -5.82 -7.86 -7.05
N SER A 125 -4.63 -8.43 -7.26
CA SER A 125 -3.93 -8.58 -8.56
C SER A 125 -3.78 -7.29 -9.36
N ARG A 126 -3.73 -6.11 -8.72
CA ARG A 126 -3.35 -4.87 -9.41
C ARG A 126 -1.87 -4.91 -9.78
N ASP A 127 -1.45 -4.21 -10.82
CA ASP A 127 -0.05 -4.22 -11.27
C ASP A 127 0.95 -3.94 -10.13
N LYS A 128 0.64 -2.95 -9.28
CA LYS A 128 1.46 -2.64 -8.09
C LYS A 128 1.52 -3.79 -7.09
N ASP A 129 0.43 -4.54 -6.95
CA ASP A 129 0.34 -5.67 -6.02
C ASP A 129 1.15 -6.86 -6.52
N LEU A 130 1.14 -7.13 -7.84
CA LEU A 130 1.94 -8.18 -8.46
C LEU A 130 3.44 -7.89 -8.41
N VAL A 131 3.84 -6.62 -8.56
CA VAL A 131 5.24 -6.20 -8.35
C VAL A 131 5.63 -6.45 -6.90
N PHE A 132 4.78 -6.09 -5.96
CA PHE A 132 5.04 -6.26 -4.53
C PHE A 132 5.17 -7.74 -4.13
N THR A 133 4.27 -8.62 -4.59
CA THR A 133 4.33 -10.06 -4.29
C THR A 133 5.58 -10.71 -4.87
N ARG A 134 6.01 -10.31 -6.07
CA ARG A 134 7.26 -10.75 -6.67
C ARG A 134 8.47 -10.34 -5.83
N GLU A 135 8.50 -9.10 -5.33
CA GLU A 135 9.56 -8.63 -4.42
C GLU A 135 9.60 -9.45 -3.12
N LEU A 136 8.43 -9.76 -2.53
CA LEU A 136 8.34 -10.62 -1.35
C LEU A 136 8.94 -12.02 -1.63
N ALA A 137 8.58 -12.63 -2.76
CA ALA A 137 9.08 -13.94 -3.16
C ALA A 137 10.58 -13.93 -3.43
N THR A 138 11.07 -12.97 -4.23
CA THR A 138 12.48 -12.86 -4.64
C THR A 138 13.39 -12.62 -3.44
N ARG A 139 12.96 -11.79 -2.48
CA ARG A 139 13.73 -11.49 -1.27
C ARG A 139 13.59 -12.56 -0.19
N GLY A 140 12.78 -13.60 -0.42
CA GLY A 140 12.56 -14.69 0.56
C GLY A 140 11.81 -14.23 1.81
N LEU A 141 11.01 -13.15 1.74
CA LEU A 141 10.19 -12.66 2.84
C LEU A 141 8.94 -13.51 3.05
N VAL A 142 8.58 -14.34 2.08
CA VAL A 142 7.50 -15.32 2.11
C VAL A 142 7.97 -16.65 1.53
N ALA A 143 7.34 -17.74 1.99
CA ALA A 143 7.62 -19.12 1.55
C ALA A 143 6.47 -19.64 0.67
N GLN A 144 6.79 -20.20 -0.50
CA GLN A 144 5.81 -20.68 -1.46
C GLN A 144 4.85 -21.72 -0.87
N ASP A 145 5.38 -22.70 -0.14
CA ASP A 145 4.55 -23.78 0.41
C ASP A 145 3.57 -23.26 1.46
N ARG A 146 3.99 -22.27 2.26
CA ARG A 146 3.08 -21.61 3.20
C ARG A 146 1.99 -20.84 2.49
N LEU A 147 2.31 -20.14 1.39
CA LEU A 147 1.31 -19.44 0.57
C LEU A 147 0.30 -20.39 -0.07
N LYS A 148 0.71 -21.59 -0.53
CA LYS A 148 -0.21 -22.61 -1.06
C LYS A 148 -1.24 -23.02 0.00
N VAL A 149 -0.78 -23.33 1.22
CA VAL A 149 -1.67 -23.71 2.34
C VAL A 149 -2.66 -22.59 2.63
N LEU A 150 -2.19 -21.34 2.74
CA LEU A 150 -3.06 -20.19 3.04
C LEU A 150 -4.02 -19.88 1.89
N LEU A 151 -3.63 -20.09 0.65
CA LEU A 151 -4.53 -19.94 -0.49
C LEU A 151 -5.69 -20.95 -0.43
N ASP A 152 -5.44 -22.18 -0.02
CA ASP A 152 -6.48 -23.18 0.15
C ASP A 152 -7.43 -22.84 1.31
N GLU A 153 -6.97 -22.10 2.31
CA GLU A 153 -7.76 -21.53 3.41
C GLU A 153 -8.46 -20.20 3.06
N THR A 154 -8.27 -19.68 1.84
CA THR A 154 -8.84 -18.39 1.40
C THR A 154 -10.12 -18.61 0.60
N TRP A 155 -11.16 -17.83 0.92
CA TRP A 155 -12.44 -17.94 0.24
C TRP A 155 -12.45 -17.13 -1.06
N VAL A 156 -12.14 -17.78 -2.15
CA VAL A 156 -12.10 -17.26 -3.52
C VAL A 156 -12.67 -18.30 -4.49
N SER A 157 -13.08 -17.88 -5.69
CA SER A 157 -13.47 -18.82 -6.76
C SER A 157 -12.29 -19.67 -7.22
N GLU A 158 -12.55 -20.84 -7.80
CA GLU A 158 -11.48 -21.70 -8.35
C GLU A 158 -10.70 -20.99 -9.47
N GLU A 159 -11.36 -20.18 -10.29
CA GLU A 159 -10.71 -19.38 -11.33
C GLU A 159 -9.68 -18.40 -10.73
N VAL A 160 -10.06 -17.70 -9.66
CA VAL A 160 -9.16 -16.80 -8.93
C VAL A 160 -8.01 -17.58 -8.30
N ARG A 161 -8.30 -18.73 -7.72
CA ARG A 161 -7.32 -19.63 -7.10
C ARG A 161 -6.27 -20.11 -8.11
N ASP A 162 -6.69 -20.55 -9.29
CA ASP A 162 -5.79 -21.02 -10.34
C ASP A 162 -4.94 -19.90 -10.94
N ARG A 163 -5.52 -18.71 -11.10
CA ARG A 163 -4.77 -17.50 -11.46
C ARG A 163 -3.67 -17.21 -10.45
N ILE A 164 -3.99 -17.26 -9.16
CA ILE A 164 -3.02 -17.02 -8.07
C ILE A 164 -1.94 -18.09 -8.08
N ARG A 165 -2.28 -19.38 -8.20
CA ARG A 165 -1.31 -20.48 -8.30
C ARG A 165 -0.32 -20.27 -9.45
N THR A 166 -0.85 -19.87 -10.61
CA THR A 166 -0.03 -19.57 -11.79
C THR A 166 0.92 -18.40 -11.55
N GLN A 167 0.43 -17.31 -10.95
CA GLN A 167 1.25 -16.14 -10.65
C GLN A 167 2.33 -16.44 -9.59
N MET A 168 1.98 -17.17 -8.53
CA MET A 168 2.95 -17.67 -7.55
C MET A 168 4.05 -18.51 -8.20
N GLY A 169 3.68 -19.40 -9.13
CA GLY A 169 4.65 -20.19 -9.88
C GLY A 169 5.65 -19.32 -10.65
N ARG A 170 5.20 -18.22 -11.24
CA ARG A 170 6.07 -17.25 -11.94
C ARG A 170 6.98 -16.50 -10.97
N ASP A 171 6.45 -16.01 -9.87
CA ASP A 171 7.20 -15.19 -8.91
C ASP A 171 8.31 -16.00 -8.21
N PHE A 172 8.05 -17.25 -7.85
CA PHE A 172 9.04 -18.15 -7.24
C PHE A 172 9.94 -18.83 -8.27
N GLY A 173 9.47 -19.09 -9.51
CA GLY A 173 10.28 -19.60 -10.60
C GLY A 173 11.40 -18.65 -11.01
N ALA A 174 11.16 -17.34 -10.95
CA ALA A 174 12.17 -16.33 -11.20
C ALA A 174 13.30 -16.38 -10.14
N LYS A 175 13.00 -16.71 -8.88
CA LYS A 175 13.99 -16.92 -7.82
C LYS A 175 14.91 -18.11 -8.12
N HIS A 176 14.36 -19.24 -8.51
CA HIS A 176 15.15 -20.43 -8.88
C HIS A 176 16.06 -20.20 -10.08
N ALA A 177 15.63 -19.38 -11.06
CA ALA A 177 16.47 -19.01 -12.19
C ALA A 177 17.65 -18.12 -11.79
N LEU A 178 17.49 -17.25 -10.78
CA LEU A 178 18.56 -16.41 -10.23
C LEU A 178 19.55 -17.24 -9.37
N ASP A 179 19.04 -18.17 -8.57
CA ASP A 179 19.87 -19.05 -7.71
C ASP A 179 20.63 -20.12 -8.52
N SER A 180 20.12 -20.51 -9.70
CA SER A 180 20.71 -21.55 -10.57
C SER A 180 21.70 -21.01 -11.60
N THR A 181 21.87 -19.71 -11.73
CA THR A 181 22.90 -19.13 -12.60
C THR A 181 24.23 -19.09 -11.86
N PRO A 182 25.26 -19.84 -12.30
CA PRO A 182 26.58 -19.75 -11.70
C PRO A 182 27.12 -18.34 -12.01
N HIS A 183 27.26 -17.51 -10.99
CA HIS A 183 27.89 -16.19 -11.01
C HIS A 183 27.51 -15.32 -12.22
N ALA A 184 26.25 -14.90 -12.30
CA ALA A 184 25.94 -13.71 -13.07
C ALA A 184 26.70 -12.54 -12.42
N SER A 185 27.69 -12.01 -13.16
CA SER A 185 28.55 -10.94 -12.68
C SER A 185 27.70 -9.78 -12.16
N SER A 186 28.17 -9.09 -11.11
CA SER A 186 27.53 -7.89 -10.53
C SER A 186 27.06 -6.87 -11.58
N ALA A 187 27.71 -6.82 -12.73
CA ALA A 187 27.36 -6.01 -13.90
C ALA A 187 25.99 -6.38 -14.51
N ASN A 188 25.60 -7.65 -14.52
CA ASN A 188 24.32 -8.07 -15.10
C ASN A 188 23.12 -7.75 -14.15
N LEU A 189 23.34 -7.84 -12.84
CA LEU A 189 22.38 -7.40 -11.83
C LEU A 189 22.18 -5.88 -11.82
N GLU A 190 23.27 -5.11 -12.06
CA GLU A 190 23.17 -3.65 -12.21
C GLU A 190 22.43 -3.25 -13.49
N GLN A 191 22.61 -3.95 -14.59
CA GLN A 191 21.87 -3.70 -15.84
C GLN A 191 20.36 -3.99 -15.67
N ILE A 192 19.99 -5.09 -15.04
CA ILE A 192 18.58 -5.43 -14.78
C ILE A 192 17.95 -4.40 -13.84
N ARG A 193 18.68 -3.96 -12.79
CA ARG A 193 18.23 -2.90 -11.88
C ARG A 193 18.12 -1.54 -12.57
N ALA A 194 19.06 -1.22 -13.46
CA ALA A 194 19.04 0.01 -14.25
C ALA A 194 17.87 0.02 -15.23
N GLN A 195 17.61 -1.09 -15.91
CA GLN A 195 16.47 -1.23 -16.83
C GLN A 195 15.14 -1.10 -16.08
N ALA A 196 14.96 -1.81 -14.97
CA ALA A 196 13.77 -1.72 -14.14
C ALA A 196 13.54 -0.30 -13.60
N ARG A 197 14.63 0.43 -13.28
CA ARG A 197 14.56 1.83 -12.85
C ARG A 197 14.15 2.76 -13.99
N GLN A 198 14.65 2.54 -15.21
CA GLN A 198 14.26 3.30 -16.39
C GLN A 198 12.80 3.08 -16.78
N ASP A 199 12.33 1.83 -16.75
CA ASP A 199 10.94 1.50 -17.06
C ASP A 199 9.98 2.10 -16.03
N TRP A 200 10.38 2.14 -14.75
CA TRP A 200 9.63 2.83 -13.69
C TRP A 200 9.57 4.35 -13.90
N LEU A 201 10.69 4.98 -14.30
CA LEU A 201 10.73 6.43 -14.58
C LEU A 201 9.84 6.80 -15.77
N LYS A 202 9.76 5.94 -16.81
CA LYS A 202 8.85 6.13 -17.95
C LYS A 202 7.38 6.05 -17.52
N LEU A 203 7.02 5.07 -16.69
CA LEU A 203 5.67 4.95 -16.15
C LEU A 203 5.26 6.18 -15.31
N ARG A 204 6.18 6.70 -14.50
CA ARG A 204 5.94 7.90 -13.70
C ARG A 204 5.76 9.17 -14.55
N GLN A 205 6.48 9.30 -15.68
CA GLN A 205 6.32 10.43 -16.60
C GLN A 205 4.96 10.40 -17.33
N ILE A 206 4.40 9.23 -17.59
CA ILE A 206 3.07 9.08 -18.19
C ILE A 206 2.01 9.53 -17.19
N THR A 207 2.09 9.10 -15.93
CA THR A 207 1.14 9.46 -14.87
C THR A 207 1.15 10.96 -14.54
N THR A 208 2.34 11.59 -14.55
CA THR A 208 2.45 13.06 -14.34
C THR A 208 1.92 13.86 -15.54
N LYS A 209 2.06 13.36 -16.77
CA LYS A 209 1.47 14.00 -17.95
C LYS A 209 -0.04 13.93 -17.97
N GLU A 210 -0.63 12.83 -17.54
CA GLU A 210 -2.10 12.68 -17.44
C GLU A 210 -2.69 13.54 -16.32
N SER A 211 -1.98 13.68 -15.19
CA SER A 211 -2.39 14.58 -14.11
C SER A 211 -2.35 16.05 -14.53
N SER A 212 -1.27 16.50 -15.19
CA SER A 212 -1.15 17.88 -15.67
C SER A 212 -2.14 18.20 -16.81
N ALA A 213 -2.44 17.24 -17.69
CA ALA A 213 -3.46 17.42 -18.72
C ALA A 213 -4.88 17.54 -18.12
N SER A 214 -5.17 16.84 -17.03
CA SER A 214 -6.46 16.95 -16.33
C SER A 214 -6.61 18.27 -15.57
N GLU A 215 -5.53 18.85 -15.05
CA GLU A 215 -5.53 20.18 -14.40
C GLU A 215 -5.69 21.31 -15.42
N ILE A 216 -5.00 21.24 -16.55
CA ILE A 216 -5.16 22.21 -17.63
C ILE A 216 -6.59 22.21 -18.18
N GLY A 217 -7.21 21.02 -18.34
CA GLY A 217 -8.60 20.89 -18.77
C GLY A 217 -9.62 21.45 -17.78
N ARG A 218 -9.35 21.40 -16.47
CA ARG A 218 -10.19 22.00 -15.43
C ARG A 218 -10.05 23.52 -15.35
N SER A 219 -8.82 24.04 -15.54
CA SER A 219 -8.58 25.50 -15.59
C SER A 219 -9.20 26.14 -16.83
N ALA A 220 -9.14 25.50 -18.00
CA ALA A 220 -9.78 25.98 -19.21
C ALA A 220 -11.33 26.04 -19.08
N LYS A 221 -11.95 25.03 -18.46
CA LYS A 221 -13.40 25.05 -18.18
C LYS A 221 -13.83 26.10 -17.16
N ARG A 222 -12.98 26.53 -16.24
CA ARG A 222 -13.28 27.63 -15.31
C ARG A 222 -13.24 28.99 -16.01
N LEU A 223 -12.27 29.21 -16.90
CA LEU A 223 -12.16 30.47 -17.65
C LEU A 223 -13.35 30.68 -18.61
N ASP A 224 -13.87 29.63 -19.26
CA ASP A 224 -15.07 29.70 -20.09
C ASP A 224 -16.36 29.97 -19.28
N GLN A 225 -16.44 29.57 -18.03
CA GLN A 225 -17.61 29.84 -17.18
C GLN A 225 -17.60 31.25 -16.57
N ASP A 226 -16.43 31.84 -16.35
CA ASP A 226 -16.34 33.24 -15.88
C ASP A 226 -16.57 34.26 -17.00
N SER A 227 -16.19 33.96 -18.24
CA SER A 227 -16.46 34.85 -19.38
C SER A 227 -17.94 34.89 -19.78
N ALA A 228 -18.74 33.85 -19.47
CA ALA A 228 -20.17 33.81 -19.74
C ALA A 228 -21.04 34.50 -18.68
N ARG A 229 -20.45 35.02 -17.60
CA ARG A 229 -21.18 35.75 -16.55
C ARG A 229 -21.08 37.27 -16.62
N ASP A 230 -20.21 37.79 -17.47
CA ASP A 230 -19.94 39.24 -17.55
C ASP A 230 -20.77 39.99 -18.66
N ASP A 231 -21.53 39.25 -19.47
CA ASP A 231 -22.36 39.84 -20.56
C ASP A 231 -23.84 40.10 -20.18
N GLY A 232 -24.17 40.28 -18.90
CA GLY A 232 -25.53 40.41 -18.40
C GLY A 232 -25.84 41.60 -17.49
N LEU A 233 -25.21 42.76 -17.68
CA LEU A 233 -25.63 44.00 -17.03
C LEU A 233 -26.10 45.02 -18.09
N GLU A 234 -27.36 44.89 -18.54
CA GLU A 234 -28.07 46.01 -19.13
C GLU A 234 -28.50 46.96 -18.01
N PHE A 235 -28.10 48.20 -18.15
CA PHE A 235 -28.63 49.35 -17.42
C PHE A 235 -29.96 49.73 -18.02
N ASP A 236 -31.07 49.66 -17.27
CA ASP A 236 -32.26 50.43 -17.54
C ASP A 236 -32.27 51.68 -16.65
N ASP A 237 -32.18 52.82 -17.32
CA ASP A 237 -32.54 54.14 -16.79
C ASP A 237 -34.08 54.27 -16.83
N GLU A 238 -34.73 54.55 -15.67
CA GLU A 238 -35.78 55.55 -15.48
C GLU A 238 -36.08 55.68 -13.97
#